data_21ec582f638d60ad9b3d2b0a017eabad
#
_entry.id   21ec582f638d60ad9b3d2b0a017eabad
#
_cell.length_a   1.000
_cell.length_b   1.000
_cell.length_c   1.000
_cell.angle_alpha   90.00
_cell.angle_beta   90.00
_cell.angle_gamma   90.00
#
_symmetry.space_group_name_H-M   'P 1'
#
loop_
_entity.id
_entity.type
_entity.pdbx_description
1 polymer ?
#
loop_
_entity_poly.entity_id
_entity_poly.type
_entity_poly.pdbx_seq_one_letter_code
_entity_poly.pdbx_strand_id
1 'polypeptide(L)'
;GGINLADEYINQRKRFGHWKDTAVMLKGEGVWNMTAMFLYMWGIVTRTDTSLDFGNYVPHRWHPNEFPGNGYVQPFCDSPLDDEIVGENVYLNIINRAKNYVYICTPYLIIDNEMMTALCLAAKSGVDVRLMTPGIPDKKMVFLLTQSYYKQLLEAGVKIYEYQPGFLHAKSFVCDDKVGVVGTINLDYRSLYLHFEDGVW
;
A
#
# COMPACT_ATOMS: atom_id res chain seq x y z
N GLY A 1 -5.88 -3.08 -4.51
CA GLY A 1 -4.58 -3.77 -4.34
C GLY A 1 -3.78 -3.83 -5.63
N GLY A 2 -2.50 -4.15 -5.53
CA GLY A 2 -1.54 -4.13 -6.63
C GLY A 2 -1.54 -5.37 -7.55
N ILE A 3 -2.65 -6.06 -7.72
CA ILE A 3 -2.75 -7.25 -8.57
C ILE A 3 -2.76 -6.82 -10.04
N ASN A 4 -1.72 -7.20 -10.79
CA ASN A 4 -1.64 -6.93 -12.21
C ASN A 4 -2.34 -8.04 -13.04
N LEU A 5 -2.72 -7.70 -14.28
CA LEU A 5 -3.35 -8.64 -15.20
C LEU A 5 -2.29 -9.54 -15.86
N ALA A 6 -1.79 -10.52 -15.11
CA ALA A 6 -0.82 -11.51 -15.57
C ALA A 6 -1.00 -12.84 -14.83
N ASP A 7 -0.65 -13.95 -15.49
CA ASP A 7 -0.91 -15.32 -15.03
C ASP A 7 -0.16 -15.66 -13.71
N GLU A 8 1.01 -15.05 -13.50
CA GLU A 8 1.75 -15.23 -12.25
C GLU A 8 1.02 -14.69 -11.03
N TYR A 9 0.23 -13.61 -11.15
CA TYR A 9 -0.50 -13.00 -10.05
C TYR A 9 -1.65 -13.87 -9.53
N ILE A 10 -2.15 -14.76 -10.37
CA ILE A 10 -3.18 -15.76 -10.01
C ILE A 10 -2.61 -17.18 -9.88
N ASN A 11 -1.28 -17.31 -9.84
CA ASN A 11 -0.55 -18.56 -9.71
C ASN A 11 -0.81 -19.62 -10.81
N GLN A 12 -1.32 -19.23 -11.97
CA GLN A 12 -1.39 -20.12 -13.14
C GLN A 12 -0.01 -20.35 -13.77
N ARG A 13 0.89 -19.40 -13.63
CA ARG A 13 2.28 -19.51 -14.06
C ARG A 13 3.23 -19.35 -12.88
N LYS A 14 4.02 -20.38 -12.57
CA LYS A 14 5.09 -20.28 -11.56
C LYS A 14 6.28 -19.52 -12.16
N ARG A 15 6.57 -18.33 -11.63
CA ARG A 15 7.74 -17.54 -12.03
C ARG A 15 8.72 -17.33 -10.88
N PHE A 16 8.24 -16.99 -9.71
CA PHE A 16 9.02 -16.73 -8.47
C PHE A 16 8.42 -17.46 -7.28
N GLY A 17 8.12 -18.77 -7.46
CA GLY A 17 7.39 -19.54 -6.46
C GLY A 17 5.90 -19.17 -6.40
N HIS A 18 5.32 -19.27 -5.21
CA HIS A 18 3.95 -18.84 -4.97
C HIS A 18 3.87 -17.32 -4.92
N TRP A 19 3.04 -16.73 -5.78
CA TRP A 19 2.79 -15.29 -5.79
C TRP A 19 1.70 -14.95 -4.77
N LYS A 20 2.07 -14.15 -3.76
CA LYS A 20 1.15 -13.73 -2.70
C LYS A 20 0.83 -12.25 -2.84
N ASP A 21 -0.43 -11.94 -3.08
CA ASP A 21 -0.93 -10.58 -3.12
C ASP A 21 -2.13 -10.38 -2.20
N THR A 22 -2.54 -9.15 -2.01
CA THR A 22 -3.68 -8.74 -1.21
C THR A 22 -4.48 -7.69 -1.94
N ALA A 23 -5.79 -7.82 -1.94
CA ALA A 23 -6.72 -6.85 -2.51
C ALA A 23 -7.93 -6.66 -1.59
N VAL A 24 -8.57 -5.51 -1.73
CA VAL A 24 -9.85 -5.18 -1.09
C VAL A 24 -10.87 -4.83 -2.16
N MET A 25 -12.11 -5.24 -1.96
CA MET A 25 -13.24 -4.85 -2.79
C MET A 25 -14.11 -3.87 -2.02
N LEU A 26 -14.37 -2.71 -2.61
CA LEU A 26 -15.22 -1.67 -2.04
C LEU A 26 -16.56 -1.63 -2.75
N LYS A 27 -17.61 -1.35 -1.98
CA LYS A 27 -18.95 -1.04 -2.49
C LYS A 27 -19.55 0.11 -1.67
N GLY A 28 -20.34 0.96 -2.32
CA GLY A 28 -20.99 2.10 -1.68
C GLY A 28 -20.23 3.42 -1.88
N GLU A 29 -20.47 4.38 -1.00
CA GLU A 29 -20.02 5.77 -1.15
C GLU A 29 -18.49 5.92 -1.22
N GLY A 30 -17.75 5.07 -0.51
CA GLY A 30 -16.28 5.08 -0.53
C GLY A 30 -15.67 4.84 -1.93
N VAL A 31 -16.43 4.25 -2.85
CA VAL A 31 -15.98 4.05 -4.25
C VAL A 31 -15.81 5.37 -5.00
N TRP A 32 -16.49 6.42 -4.54
CA TRP A 32 -16.44 7.73 -5.20
C TRP A 32 -15.01 8.29 -5.31
N ASN A 33 -14.21 8.19 -4.25
CA ASN A 33 -12.83 8.67 -4.28
C ASN A 33 -11.99 7.97 -5.34
N MET A 34 -12.18 6.64 -5.49
CA MET A 34 -11.48 5.86 -6.53
C MET A 34 -11.93 6.27 -7.93
N THR A 35 -13.23 6.55 -8.10
CA THR A 35 -13.80 7.04 -9.37
C THR A 35 -13.26 8.43 -9.72
N ALA A 36 -13.24 9.34 -8.75
CA ALA A 36 -12.71 10.70 -8.96
C ALA A 36 -11.23 10.68 -9.35
N MET A 37 -10.42 9.86 -8.68
CA MET A 37 -9.01 9.65 -9.02
C MET A 37 -8.85 9.12 -10.45
N PHE A 38 -9.62 8.09 -10.83
CA PHE A 38 -9.57 7.56 -12.19
C PHE A 38 -9.91 8.62 -13.23
N LEU A 39 -10.98 9.40 -13.02
CA LEU A 39 -11.39 10.47 -13.95
C LEU A 39 -10.33 11.57 -14.05
N TYR A 40 -9.68 11.91 -12.94
CA TYR A 40 -8.57 12.86 -12.93
C TYR A 40 -7.40 12.36 -13.80
N MET A 41 -6.96 11.12 -13.59
CA MET A 41 -5.90 10.49 -14.41
C MET A 41 -6.30 10.36 -15.87
N TRP A 42 -7.56 10.01 -16.14
CA TRP A 42 -8.11 9.94 -17.49
C TRP A 42 -8.02 11.29 -18.21
N GLY A 43 -8.40 12.36 -17.52
CA GLY A 43 -8.29 13.73 -18.04
C GLY A 43 -6.86 14.11 -18.42
N ILE A 44 -5.88 13.76 -17.58
CA ILE A 44 -4.45 14.01 -17.85
C ILE A 44 -4.02 13.26 -19.13
N VAL A 45 -4.32 11.96 -19.22
CA VAL A 45 -3.91 11.13 -20.36
C VAL A 45 -4.59 11.56 -21.66
N THR A 46 -5.89 11.87 -21.61
CA THR A 46 -6.66 12.24 -22.80
C THR A 46 -6.56 13.72 -23.12
N ARG A 47 -5.99 14.54 -22.25
CA ARG A 47 -5.94 16.00 -22.32
C ARG A 47 -7.33 16.62 -22.44
N THR A 48 -8.30 16.06 -21.75
CA THR A 48 -9.68 16.52 -21.70
C THR A 48 -10.03 16.99 -20.29
N ASP A 49 -10.90 17.99 -20.19
CA ASP A 49 -11.49 18.37 -18.92
C ASP A 49 -12.62 17.39 -18.55
N THR A 50 -12.36 16.57 -17.56
CA THR A 50 -13.33 15.59 -17.05
C THR A 50 -14.13 16.08 -15.84
N SER A 51 -13.93 17.34 -15.42
CA SER A 51 -14.60 17.90 -14.23
C SER A 51 -16.12 17.93 -14.36
N LEU A 52 -16.64 18.06 -15.59
CA LEU A 52 -18.07 18.06 -15.89
C LEU A 52 -18.71 16.67 -15.77
N ASP A 53 -17.93 15.61 -15.82
CA ASP A 53 -18.43 14.24 -15.84
C ASP A 53 -18.59 13.62 -14.45
N PHE A 54 -18.00 14.20 -13.43
CA PHE A 54 -17.98 13.65 -12.07
C PHE A 54 -19.37 13.31 -11.54
N GLY A 55 -20.34 14.20 -11.75
CA GLY A 55 -21.73 13.97 -11.33
C GLY A 55 -22.42 12.77 -11.99
N ASN A 56 -21.91 12.28 -13.12
CA ASN A 56 -22.45 11.12 -13.81
C ASN A 56 -22.07 9.77 -13.16
N TYR A 57 -21.04 9.78 -12.34
CA TYR A 57 -20.44 8.57 -11.75
C TYR A 57 -20.65 8.45 -10.24
N VAL A 58 -21.53 9.25 -9.66
CA VAL A 58 -21.82 9.20 -8.21
C VAL A 58 -22.44 7.86 -7.84
N PRO A 59 -21.92 7.14 -6.82
CA PRO A 59 -22.30 5.76 -6.52
C PRO A 59 -23.80 5.53 -6.31
N HIS A 60 -24.49 6.39 -5.59
CA HIS A 60 -25.93 6.23 -5.29
C HIS A 60 -26.83 6.30 -6.54
N ARG A 61 -26.34 6.84 -7.64
CA ARG A 61 -27.07 6.85 -8.93
C ARG A 61 -27.17 5.44 -9.54
N TRP A 62 -26.13 4.61 -9.31
CA TRP A 62 -25.98 3.31 -9.91
C TRP A 62 -26.23 2.16 -8.92
N HIS A 63 -26.09 2.44 -7.63
CA HIS A 63 -26.27 1.51 -6.54
C HIS A 63 -27.21 2.13 -5.49
N PRO A 64 -28.54 2.07 -5.71
CA PRO A 64 -29.51 2.68 -4.80
C PRO A 64 -29.59 1.96 -3.44
N ASN A 65 -29.06 0.74 -3.32
CA ASN A 65 -29.05 0.01 -2.08
C ASN A 65 -27.90 0.47 -1.19
N GLU A 66 -28.18 0.69 0.07
CA GLU A 66 -27.16 0.93 1.09
C GLU A 66 -26.33 -0.35 1.33
N PHE A 67 -25.03 -0.15 1.57
CA PHE A 67 -24.12 -1.21 1.98
C PHE A 67 -23.74 -0.94 3.44
N PRO A 68 -24.47 -1.51 4.42
CA PRO A 68 -24.20 -1.24 5.83
C PRO A 68 -22.82 -1.77 6.22
N GLY A 69 -22.11 -1.01 7.02
CA GLY A 69 -20.80 -1.36 7.56
C GLY A 69 -20.64 -0.89 9.00
N ASN A 70 -19.78 -1.56 9.75
CA ASN A 70 -19.53 -1.25 11.16
C ASN A 70 -18.23 -0.44 11.36
N GLY A 71 -17.65 0.11 10.29
CA GLY A 71 -16.40 0.86 10.35
C GLY A 71 -16.37 1.98 9.32
N TYR A 72 -15.22 2.61 9.24
CA TYR A 72 -14.94 3.66 8.27
C TYR A 72 -14.01 3.12 7.20
N VAL A 73 -14.22 3.56 5.97
CA VAL A 73 -13.37 3.24 4.82
C VAL A 73 -13.01 4.56 4.15
N GLN A 74 -11.72 4.81 4.02
CA GLN A 74 -11.21 6.01 3.39
C GLN A 74 -10.23 5.64 2.27
N PRO A 75 -10.69 5.58 1.02
CA PRO A 75 -9.80 5.49 -0.13
C PRO A 75 -9.00 6.78 -0.27
N PHE A 76 -7.74 6.66 -0.62
CA PHE A 76 -6.85 7.78 -0.89
C PHE A 76 -5.98 7.46 -2.11
N CYS A 77 -5.45 8.50 -2.74
CA CYS A 77 -4.51 8.39 -3.84
C CYS A 77 -3.28 9.25 -3.58
N ASP A 78 -2.22 8.90 -4.25
CA ASP A 78 -0.99 9.66 -4.32
C ASP A 78 -0.70 10.06 -5.76
N SER A 79 -0.09 11.21 -5.96
CA SER A 79 0.17 11.77 -7.28
C SER A 79 1.56 12.39 -7.31
N PRO A 80 2.38 12.09 -8.33
CA PRO A 80 3.68 12.74 -8.49
C PRO A 80 3.58 14.14 -9.08
N LEU A 81 2.36 14.68 -9.26
CA LEU A 81 2.11 15.97 -9.92
C LEU A 81 1.72 17.07 -8.94
N ASP A 82 1.65 16.78 -7.67
CA ASP A 82 1.43 17.73 -6.60
C ASP A 82 2.55 17.61 -5.55
N ASP A 83 2.57 18.49 -4.58
CA ASP A 83 3.62 18.57 -3.55
C ASP A 83 3.25 17.77 -2.28
N GLU A 84 2.20 16.93 -2.33
CA GLU A 84 1.74 16.13 -1.20
C GLU A 84 2.13 14.66 -1.36
N ILE A 85 2.83 14.12 -0.37
CA ILE A 85 3.20 12.70 -0.26
C ILE A 85 2.19 11.95 0.61
N VAL A 86 0.96 11.81 0.10
CA VAL A 86 -0.17 11.27 0.88
C VAL A 86 0.12 9.86 1.37
N GLY A 87 0.65 8.99 0.51
CA GLY A 87 0.93 7.60 0.83
C GLY A 87 1.92 7.44 1.98
N GLU A 88 3.02 8.18 1.94
CA GLU A 88 4.00 8.17 3.02
C GLU A 88 3.41 8.73 4.31
N ASN A 89 2.71 9.85 4.25
CA ASN A 89 2.08 10.48 5.40
C ASN A 89 1.06 9.54 6.08
N VAL A 90 0.30 8.77 5.31
CA VAL A 90 -0.61 7.74 5.84
C VAL A 90 0.18 6.66 6.58
N TYR A 91 1.24 6.15 6.00
CA TYR A 91 2.07 5.10 6.61
C TYR A 91 2.79 5.59 7.87
N LEU A 92 3.38 6.77 7.84
CA LEU A 92 4.00 7.41 9.01
C LEU A 92 2.97 7.64 10.13
N ASN A 93 1.76 8.07 9.77
CA ASN A 93 0.68 8.28 10.75
C ASN A 93 0.30 6.97 11.45
N ILE A 94 0.19 5.85 10.73
CA ILE A 94 -0.11 4.54 11.30
C ILE A 94 1.01 4.10 12.25
N ILE A 95 2.26 4.17 11.81
CA ILE A 95 3.42 3.74 12.59
C ILE A 95 3.55 4.57 13.87
N ASN A 96 3.42 5.89 13.77
CA ASN A 96 3.56 6.81 14.91
C ASN A 96 2.41 6.70 15.92
N ARG A 97 1.25 6.18 15.52
CA ARG A 97 0.09 5.96 16.40
C ARG A 97 0.00 4.55 16.98
N ALA A 98 0.80 3.62 16.48
CA ALA A 98 0.82 2.25 16.97
C ALA A 98 1.17 2.20 18.46
N LYS A 99 0.43 1.39 19.21
CA LYS A 99 0.64 1.21 20.67
C LYS A 99 1.09 -0.20 21.02
N ASN A 100 0.55 -1.19 20.33
CA ASN A 100 0.83 -2.59 20.59
C ASN A 100 1.61 -3.24 19.46
N TYR A 101 1.13 -3.09 18.22
CA TYR A 101 1.79 -3.68 17.07
C TYR A 101 1.51 -2.95 15.76
N VAL A 102 2.42 -3.08 14.82
CA VAL A 102 2.21 -2.80 13.39
C VAL A 102 2.87 -3.88 12.55
N TYR A 103 2.09 -4.52 11.67
CA TYR A 103 2.53 -5.57 10.76
C TYR A 103 2.41 -5.09 9.32
N ILE A 104 3.48 -5.22 8.57
CA ILE A 104 3.62 -4.62 7.25
C ILE A 104 4.07 -5.68 6.25
N CYS A 105 3.38 -5.78 5.12
CA CYS A 105 3.82 -6.53 3.95
C CYS A 105 4.22 -5.56 2.84
N THR A 106 5.38 -5.77 2.26
CA THR A 106 5.86 -4.98 1.11
C THR A 106 6.80 -5.81 0.23
N PRO A 107 6.70 -5.72 -1.11
CA PRO A 107 7.64 -6.41 -1.99
C PRO A 107 9.03 -5.80 -2.01
N TYR A 108 9.14 -4.51 -1.71
CA TYR A 108 10.39 -3.76 -1.70
C TYR A 108 10.50 -2.92 -0.44
N LEU A 109 11.70 -2.80 0.10
CA LEU A 109 12.01 -2.01 1.29
C LEU A 109 13.22 -1.13 0.96
N ILE A 110 12.95 0.05 0.39
CA ILE A 110 13.95 1.05 0.01
C ILE A 110 13.42 2.39 0.49
N ILE A 111 13.46 2.58 1.79
CA ILE A 111 12.82 3.69 2.50
C ILE A 111 13.77 4.85 2.73
N ASP A 112 13.20 6.01 2.95
CA ASP A 112 13.91 7.21 3.36
C ASP A 112 14.26 7.22 4.85
N ASN A 113 14.82 8.32 5.30
CA ASN A 113 15.24 8.47 6.69
C ASN A 113 14.05 8.64 7.65
N GLU A 114 12.99 9.27 7.21
CA GLU A 114 11.77 9.51 7.97
C GLU A 114 11.07 8.20 8.31
N MET A 115 10.86 7.36 7.32
CA MET A 115 10.26 6.03 7.48
C MET A 115 11.16 5.09 8.31
N MET A 116 12.48 5.12 8.07
CA MET A 116 13.46 4.37 8.85
C MET A 116 13.38 4.77 10.33
N THR A 117 13.37 6.08 10.60
CA THR A 117 13.31 6.62 11.96
C THR A 117 12.01 6.23 12.65
N ALA A 118 10.87 6.34 11.96
CA ALA A 118 9.56 5.99 12.51
C ALA A 118 9.49 4.51 12.91
N LEU A 119 9.92 3.60 12.03
CA LEU A 119 9.94 2.16 12.31
C LEU A 119 10.86 1.81 13.48
N CYS A 120 12.07 2.37 13.50
CA CYS A 120 13.03 2.16 14.59
C CYS A 120 12.50 2.72 15.92
N LEU A 121 11.91 3.90 15.92
CA LEU A 121 11.38 4.54 17.12
C LEU A 121 10.18 3.76 17.68
N ALA A 122 9.27 3.32 16.83
CA ALA A 122 8.14 2.48 17.23
C ALA A 122 8.63 1.19 17.93
N ALA A 123 9.57 0.47 17.31
CA ALA A 123 10.13 -0.74 17.90
C ALA A 123 10.85 -0.48 19.24
N LYS A 124 11.67 0.57 19.32
CA LYS A 124 12.35 0.97 20.56
C LYS A 124 11.39 1.43 21.66
N SER A 125 10.22 1.89 21.28
CA SER A 125 9.14 2.29 22.22
C SER A 125 8.30 1.09 22.70
N GLY A 126 8.62 -0.14 22.26
CA GLY A 126 7.96 -1.37 22.71
C GLY A 126 6.83 -1.85 21.80
N VAL A 127 6.59 -1.20 20.66
CA VAL A 127 5.63 -1.67 19.65
C VAL A 127 6.21 -2.92 18.94
N ASP A 128 5.40 -3.96 18.78
CA ASP A 128 5.77 -5.15 18.00
C ASP A 128 5.71 -4.81 16.49
N VAL A 129 6.83 -4.35 15.95
CA VAL A 129 6.95 -4.00 14.53
C VAL A 129 7.42 -5.22 13.73
N ARG A 130 6.61 -5.66 12.77
CA ARG A 130 6.94 -6.78 11.89
C ARG A 130 6.88 -6.38 10.43
N LEU A 131 7.94 -6.68 9.70
CA LEU A 131 8.02 -6.51 8.25
C LEU A 131 8.07 -7.88 7.59
N MET A 132 7.31 -8.06 6.50
CA MET A 132 7.39 -9.23 5.65
C MET A 132 7.75 -8.82 4.23
N THR A 133 8.80 -9.41 3.68
CA THR A 133 9.33 -9.19 2.33
C THR A 133 9.33 -10.50 1.54
N PRO A 134 9.57 -10.50 0.22
CA PRO A 134 9.66 -11.74 -0.55
C PRO A 134 10.83 -12.64 -0.12
N GLY A 135 10.59 -13.96 -0.07
CA GLY A 135 11.66 -14.95 0.07
C GLY A 135 12.32 -15.30 -1.27
N ILE A 136 11.57 -15.22 -2.36
CA ILE A 136 12.09 -15.37 -3.73
C ILE A 136 11.87 -14.05 -4.47
N PRO A 137 12.92 -13.25 -4.71
CA PRO A 137 12.77 -11.94 -5.34
C PRO A 137 12.54 -12.00 -6.84
N ASP A 138 11.81 -11.03 -7.38
CA ASP A 138 11.69 -10.81 -8.83
C ASP A 138 12.93 -10.14 -9.44
N LYS A 139 13.61 -9.27 -8.66
CA LYS A 139 14.77 -8.48 -9.05
C LYS A 139 15.87 -8.62 -7.99
N LYS A 140 16.90 -9.40 -8.29
CA LYS A 140 17.99 -9.69 -7.34
C LYS A 140 18.69 -8.44 -6.79
N MET A 141 18.97 -7.45 -7.64
CA MET A 141 19.65 -6.21 -7.22
C MET A 141 18.78 -5.38 -6.27
N VAL A 142 17.48 -5.29 -6.54
CA VAL A 142 16.54 -4.60 -5.65
C VAL A 142 16.41 -5.32 -4.31
N PHE A 143 16.46 -6.65 -4.32
CA PHE A 143 16.42 -7.44 -3.09
C PHE A 143 17.68 -7.26 -2.24
N LEU A 144 18.86 -7.22 -2.86
CA LEU A 144 20.11 -6.90 -2.14
C LEU A 144 20.04 -5.51 -1.49
N LEU A 145 19.46 -4.55 -2.19
CA LEU A 145 19.22 -3.22 -1.63
C LEU A 145 18.22 -3.27 -0.47
N THR A 146 17.10 -3.98 -0.62
CA THR A 146 16.16 -4.24 0.49
C THR A 146 16.87 -4.82 1.71
N GLN A 147 17.70 -5.83 1.53
CA GLN A 147 18.45 -6.46 2.62
C GLN A 147 19.46 -5.51 3.31
N SER A 148 19.95 -4.49 2.61
CA SER A 148 20.85 -3.51 3.22
C SER A 148 20.18 -2.68 4.33
N TYR A 149 18.87 -2.53 4.29
CA TYR A 149 18.08 -1.86 5.33
C TYR A 149 17.82 -2.72 6.57
N TYR A 150 17.95 -4.06 6.45
CA TYR A 150 17.63 -4.97 7.53
C TYR A 150 18.45 -4.74 8.79
N LYS A 151 19.75 -4.51 8.64
CA LYS A 151 20.66 -4.37 9.78
C LYS A 151 20.17 -3.32 10.77
N GLN A 152 19.91 -2.10 10.31
CA GLN A 152 19.50 -1.01 11.18
C GLN A 152 18.12 -1.27 11.83
N LEU A 153 17.19 -1.84 11.08
CA LEU A 153 15.87 -2.19 11.59
C LEU A 153 15.92 -3.29 12.65
N LEU A 154 16.69 -4.35 12.41
CA LEU A 154 16.88 -5.45 13.36
C LEU A 154 17.57 -4.98 14.64
N GLU A 155 18.59 -4.13 14.54
CA GLU A 155 19.27 -3.53 15.69
C GLU A 155 18.33 -2.65 16.54
N ALA A 156 17.30 -2.07 15.92
CA ALA A 156 16.26 -1.32 16.62
C ALA A 156 15.17 -2.19 17.26
N GLY A 157 15.12 -3.49 16.95
CA GLY A 157 14.12 -4.42 17.46
C GLY A 157 12.96 -4.74 16.51
N VAL A 158 12.99 -4.24 15.28
CA VAL A 158 12.03 -4.61 14.23
C VAL A 158 12.24 -6.08 13.84
N LYS A 159 11.17 -6.84 13.71
CA LYS A 159 11.22 -8.25 13.29
C LYS A 159 10.98 -8.33 11.79
N ILE A 160 11.91 -8.94 11.07
CA ILE A 160 11.85 -9.08 9.61
C ILE A 160 11.65 -10.55 9.25
N TYR A 161 10.71 -10.81 8.37
CA TYR A 161 10.37 -12.13 7.86
C TYR A 161 10.45 -12.14 6.33
N GLU A 162 10.96 -13.22 5.77
CA GLU A 162 10.95 -13.46 4.34
C GLU A 162 9.91 -14.54 4.00
N TYR A 163 9.00 -14.24 3.08
CA TYR A 163 7.96 -15.15 2.64
C TYR A 163 8.55 -16.30 1.82
N GLN A 164 8.86 -17.40 2.47
CA GLN A 164 9.59 -18.54 1.89
C GLN A 164 8.91 -19.18 0.66
N PRO A 165 7.56 -19.31 0.58
CA PRO A 165 6.95 -19.96 -0.59
C PRO A 165 7.17 -19.24 -1.92
N GLY A 166 7.55 -17.95 -1.90
CA GLY A 166 7.75 -17.26 -3.17
C GLY A 166 7.84 -15.73 -3.08
N PHE A 167 7.23 -15.08 -4.05
CA PHE A 167 7.21 -13.63 -4.17
C PHE A 167 6.00 -13.03 -3.45
N LEU A 168 6.25 -12.28 -2.39
CA LEU A 168 5.25 -11.48 -1.71
C LEU A 168 5.10 -10.15 -2.44
N HIS A 169 3.93 -9.91 -3.02
CA HIS A 169 3.61 -8.65 -3.71
C HIS A 169 2.54 -7.83 -2.99
N ALA A 170 2.05 -8.29 -1.86
CA ALA A 170 1.12 -7.54 -1.03
C ALA A 170 1.72 -6.23 -0.52
N LYS A 171 0.90 -5.17 -0.48
CA LYS A 171 1.18 -3.92 0.19
C LYS A 171 0.06 -3.70 1.18
N SER A 172 0.35 -4.02 2.43
CA SER A 172 -0.65 -3.92 3.48
C SER A 172 -0.03 -3.57 4.83
N PHE A 173 -0.79 -2.81 5.61
CA PHE A 173 -0.50 -2.48 6.99
C PHE A 173 -1.66 -2.94 7.86
N VAL A 174 -1.36 -3.46 9.03
CA VAL A 174 -2.35 -3.75 10.07
C VAL A 174 -1.79 -3.24 11.40
N CYS A 175 -2.57 -2.47 12.12
CA CYS A 175 -2.14 -1.82 13.36
C CYS A 175 -3.22 -1.93 14.44
N ASP A 176 -2.85 -2.51 15.58
CA ASP A 176 -3.60 -2.51 16.86
C ASP A 176 -5.05 -3.01 16.76
N ASP A 177 -5.39 -3.89 15.81
CA ASP A 177 -6.77 -4.33 15.50
C ASP A 177 -7.76 -3.19 15.17
N LYS A 178 -7.24 -2.01 14.83
CA LYS A 178 -8.04 -0.80 14.62
C LYS A 178 -7.94 -0.24 13.22
N VAL A 179 -6.76 -0.35 12.61
CA VAL A 179 -6.46 0.24 11.31
C VAL A 179 -5.86 -0.81 10.42
N GLY A 180 -6.35 -0.87 9.19
CA GLY A 180 -5.73 -1.63 8.11
C GLY A 180 -5.62 -0.79 6.86
N VAL A 181 -4.54 -0.95 6.12
CA VAL A 181 -4.38 -0.36 4.78
C VAL A 181 -4.05 -1.46 3.78
N VAL A 182 -4.74 -1.43 2.65
CA VAL A 182 -4.43 -2.25 1.48
C VAL A 182 -4.37 -1.34 0.26
N GLY A 183 -3.28 -1.40 -0.48
CA GLY A 183 -3.11 -0.51 -1.63
C GLY A 183 -2.11 -1.01 -2.65
N THR A 184 -1.62 -0.06 -3.45
CA THR A 184 -0.59 -0.29 -4.47
C THR A 184 0.79 0.23 -4.04
N ILE A 185 0.87 1.03 -2.97
CA ILE A 185 2.05 1.78 -2.53
C ILE A 185 3.06 0.84 -1.86
N ASN A 186 4.20 0.61 -2.48
CA ASN A 186 5.31 -0.10 -1.87
C ASN A 186 6.07 0.80 -0.88
N LEU A 187 6.85 0.21 0.02
CA LEU A 187 7.85 0.93 0.80
C LEU A 187 9.13 1.12 -0.02
N ASP A 188 9.02 1.86 -1.11
CA ASP A 188 10.17 2.28 -1.93
C ASP A 188 9.96 3.69 -2.49
N TYR A 189 11.07 4.38 -2.82
CA TYR A 189 11.07 5.75 -3.33
C TYR A 189 10.21 5.95 -4.57
N ARG A 190 10.10 4.94 -5.42
CA ARG A 190 9.29 5.04 -6.63
C ARG A 190 7.81 5.17 -6.31
N SER A 191 7.33 4.30 -5.42
CA SER A 191 5.93 4.31 -5.00
C SER A 191 5.59 5.51 -4.14
N LEU A 192 6.50 5.92 -3.24
CA LEU A 192 6.24 6.99 -2.30
C LEU A 192 6.28 8.39 -2.94
N TYR A 193 7.03 8.58 -4.07
CA TYR A 193 7.29 9.93 -4.58
C TYR A 193 7.07 10.11 -6.08
N LEU A 194 7.04 9.04 -6.88
CA LEU A 194 7.16 9.15 -8.33
C LEU A 194 6.02 8.51 -9.13
N HIS A 195 5.07 7.88 -8.46
CA HIS A 195 3.99 7.16 -9.11
C HIS A 195 2.63 7.68 -8.68
N PHE A 196 1.64 7.49 -9.56
CA PHE A 196 0.25 7.45 -9.14
C PHE A 196 0.01 6.15 -8.40
N GLU A 197 -0.39 6.23 -7.17
CA GLU A 197 -0.67 5.07 -6.32
C GLU A 197 -2.02 5.25 -5.62
N ASP A 198 -2.59 4.15 -5.15
CA ASP A 198 -3.82 4.18 -4.38
C ASP A 198 -3.75 3.30 -3.13
N GLY A 199 -4.58 3.63 -2.17
CA GLY A 199 -4.74 2.87 -0.97
C GLY A 199 -6.15 3.01 -0.39
N VAL A 200 -6.50 2.07 0.44
CA VAL A 200 -7.73 2.07 1.22
C VAL A 200 -7.37 1.87 2.68
N TRP A 201 -7.72 2.86 3.48
CA TRP A 201 -7.62 2.85 4.94
C TRP A 201 -8.95 2.47 5.55
#